data_b6fd5dd9359dda0036b9cad85f9fd0d4
#
_entry.id   b6fd5dd9359dda0036b9cad85f9fd0d4
#
_cell.length_a   1.000
_cell.length_b   1.000
_cell.length_c   1.000
_cell.angle_alpha   90.00
_cell.angle_beta   90.00
_cell.angle_gamma   90.00
#
_symmetry.space_group_name_H-M   'P 1'
#
loop_
_entity.id
_entity.type
_entity.pdbx_description
1 polymer ?
#
loop_
_entity_poly.entity_id
_entity_poly.type
_entity_poly.pdbx_seq_one_letter_code
_entity_poly.pdbx_strand_id
1 'polypeptide(L)'
;FNDLQTTHPEIASEWSEKNLPLKPDEVNAKSRKNVWWRCSKCGNEWKSVINARVKGTVCPVCAEREVLAGYNDLATTDSQLLSEWDYEQNKLKPTEVSRTSAKRAWWKCRHGHSWSMKINERTILNKGCRICEQEYLSLFPALAVSYYSNKKGLKAELGSDRLLGVPLETYIPSEKLAIESGSADENIEIMKAYMCEQRGIRLIKLPMKGTELDYADSLKRAFQNVHIFISSDTEEDVEIIKNTFERWRDSQ
;
A
#
# COMPACT_ATOMS: atom_id res chain seq x y z
N PHE A 1 -2.33 -56.35 -3.28
CA PHE A 1 -2.39 -55.24 -4.25
C PHE A 1 -1.58 -54.08 -3.68
N ASN A 2 -0.53 -53.64 -4.37
CA ASN A 2 0.43 -52.62 -3.90
C ASN A 2 0.58 -51.52 -4.97
N ASP A 3 -0.47 -51.34 -5.76
CA ASP A 3 -0.56 -50.34 -6.80
C ASP A 3 -0.96 -48.97 -6.22
N LEU A 4 -0.75 -47.91 -7.03
CA LEU A 4 -1.04 -46.53 -6.62
C LEU A 4 -2.54 -46.30 -6.48
N GLN A 5 -3.36 -46.90 -7.37
CA GLN A 5 -4.81 -46.72 -7.35
C GLN A 5 -5.43 -47.23 -6.06
N THR A 6 -4.94 -48.39 -5.55
CA THR A 6 -5.45 -49.03 -4.35
C THR A 6 -4.88 -48.35 -3.06
N THR A 7 -3.60 -48.00 -3.07
CA THR A 7 -2.92 -47.49 -1.85
C THR A 7 -3.07 -45.98 -1.65
N HIS A 8 -3.26 -45.23 -2.72
CA HIS A 8 -3.36 -43.76 -2.70
C HIS A 8 -4.39 -43.25 -3.72
N PRO A 9 -5.69 -43.58 -3.54
CA PRO A 9 -6.73 -43.28 -4.52
C PRO A 9 -6.88 -41.76 -4.79
N GLU A 10 -6.64 -40.91 -3.77
CA GLU A 10 -6.70 -39.45 -3.90
C GLU A 10 -5.61 -38.93 -4.86
N ILE A 11 -4.39 -39.49 -4.78
CA ILE A 11 -3.29 -39.14 -5.68
C ILE A 11 -3.55 -39.72 -7.07
N ALA A 12 -4.05 -40.94 -7.15
CA ALA A 12 -4.39 -41.60 -8.40
C ALA A 12 -5.50 -40.87 -9.18
N SER A 13 -6.41 -40.19 -8.49
CA SER A 13 -7.47 -39.38 -9.13
C SER A 13 -6.92 -38.16 -9.90
N GLU A 14 -5.70 -37.72 -9.59
CA GLU A 14 -4.98 -36.65 -10.31
C GLU A 14 -4.11 -37.18 -11.48
N TRP A 15 -4.22 -38.46 -11.82
CA TRP A 15 -3.50 -39.06 -12.96
C TRP A 15 -3.96 -38.46 -14.27
N SER A 16 -3.03 -37.86 -15.05
CA SER A 16 -3.40 -37.26 -16.33
C SER A 16 -3.54 -38.31 -17.42
N GLU A 17 -4.50 -38.11 -18.32
CA GLU A 17 -4.71 -38.94 -19.53
C GLU A 17 -3.49 -38.92 -20.47
N LYS A 18 -2.59 -37.93 -20.34
CA LYS A 18 -1.32 -37.88 -21.08
C LYS A 18 -0.38 -39.04 -20.77
N ASN A 19 -0.66 -39.83 -19.76
CA ASN A 19 0.13 -41.00 -19.41
C ASN A 19 -0.28 -42.27 -20.19
N LEU A 20 -1.43 -42.25 -20.84
CA LEU A 20 -1.92 -43.44 -21.56
C LEU A 20 -0.90 -43.99 -22.56
N PRO A 21 -0.76 -45.32 -22.66
CA PRO A 21 -1.65 -46.34 -22.06
C PRO A 21 -1.36 -46.67 -20.58
N LEU A 22 -0.33 -46.11 -19.94
CA LEU A 22 0.02 -46.38 -18.55
C LEU A 22 -1.07 -45.89 -17.59
N LYS A 23 -1.53 -46.76 -16.70
CA LYS A 23 -2.58 -46.49 -15.74
C LYS A 23 -2.07 -46.52 -14.29
N PRO A 24 -2.76 -45.89 -13.30
CA PRO A 24 -2.32 -45.84 -11.92
C PRO A 24 -2.38 -47.19 -11.17
N ASP A 25 -3.15 -48.14 -11.64
CA ASP A 25 -3.20 -49.54 -11.15
C ASP A 25 -2.01 -50.41 -11.64
N GLU A 26 -1.24 -49.92 -12.62
CA GLU A 26 -0.03 -50.58 -13.13
C GLU A 26 1.28 -50.11 -12.50
N VAL A 27 1.23 -49.19 -11.54
CA VAL A 27 2.39 -48.60 -10.89
C VAL A 27 2.24 -48.63 -9.38
N ASN A 28 3.34 -48.73 -8.63
CA ASN A 28 3.30 -48.65 -7.17
C ASN A 28 3.74 -47.25 -6.63
N ALA A 29 3.36 -46.96 -5.40
CA ALA A 29 3.63 -45.68 -4.73
C ALA A 29 5.13 -45.34 -4.57
N LYS A 30 6.05 -46.34 -4.62
CA LYS A 30 7.49 -46.14 -4.52
C LYS A 30 8.16 -45.95 -5.88
N SER A 31 7.38 -45.98 -6.97
CA SER A 31 7.89 -45.87 -8.34
C SER A 31 8.66 -44.54 -8.54
N ARG A 32 9.80 -44.62 -9.25
CA ARG A 32 10.58 -43.47 -9.69
C ARG A 32 10.19 -43.00 -11.11
N LYS A 33 9.13 -43.54 -11.68
CA LYS A 33 8.63 -43.10 -12.98
C LYS A 33 8.18 -41.63 -12.86
N ASN A 34 8.53 -40.81 -13.84
CA ASN A 34 8.09 -39.43 -13.98
C ASN A 34 6.87 -39.41 -14.88
N VAL A 35 5.74 -39.00 -14.36
CA VAL A 35 4.42 -39.04 -15.02
C VAL A 35 3.73 -37.67 -14.98
N TRP A 36 2.69 -37.52 -15.81
CA TRP A 36 1.87 -36.33 -15.81
C TRP A 36 0.76 -36.46 -14.76
N TRP A 37 0.55 -35.34 -14.06
CA TRP A 37 -0.51 -35.13 -13.06
C TRP A 37 -1.41 -34.01 -13.50
N ARG A 38 -2.69 -34.09 -13.22
CA ARG A 38 -3.66 -33.03 -13.42
C ARG A 38 -4.23 -32.61 -12.06
N CYS A 39 -3.98 -31.37 -11.69
CA CYS A 39 -4.41 -30.84 -10.39
C CYS A 39 -5.94 -30.78 -10.30
N SER A 40 -6.49 -31.38 -9.27
CA SER A 40 -7.93 -31.34 -8.97
C SER A 40 -8.45 -29.95 -8.63
N LYS A 41 -7.56 -29.02 -8.13
CA LYS A 41 -7.93 -27.66 -7.72
C LYS A 41 -7.88 -26.65 -8.88
N CYS A 42 -6.78 -26.62 -9.64
CA CYS A 42 -6.54 -25.59 -10.66
C CYS A 42 -6.54 -26.12 -12.10
N GLY A 43 -6.65 -27.45 -12.29
CA GLY A 43 -6.61 -28.07 -13.61
C GLY A 43 -5.23 -28.11 -14.28
N ASN A 44 -4.20 -27.52 -13.66
CA ASN A 44 -2.85 -27.51 -14.22
C ASN A 44 -2.31 -28.93 -14.39
N GLU A 45 -1.61 -29.18 -15.49
CA GLU A 45 -0.94 -30.44 -15.75
C GLU A 45 0.57 -30.28 -15.69
N TRP A 46 1.20 -31.11 -14.86
CA TRP A 46 2.65 -31.05 -14.64
C TRP A 46 3.27 -32.44 -14.53
N LYS A 47 4.58 -32.53 -14.69
CA LYS A 47 5.32 -33.78 -14.48
C LYS A 47 5.90 -33.84 -13.07
N SER A 48 5.73 -34.99 -12.43
CA SER A 48 6.39 -35.31 -11.17
C SER A 48 6.58 -36.80 -11.01
N VAL A 49 7.63 -37.17 -10.28
CA VAL A 49 7.91 -38.57 -9.95
C VAL A 49 6.86 -39.10 -8.98
N ILE A 50 6.34 -40.30 -9.19
CA ILE A 50 5.27 -40.91 -8.41
C ILE A 50 5.60 -40.88 -6.91
N ASN A 51 6.77 -41.37 -6.49
CA ASN A 51 7.13 -41.38 -5.06
C ASN A 51 7.28 -39.99 -4.46
N ALA A 52 7.65 -38.98 -5.24
CA ALA A 52 7.71 -37.60 -4.78
C ALA A 52 6.31 -37.03 -4.54
N ARG A 53 5.35 -37.36 -5.45
CA ARG A 53 3.95 -36.97 -5.30
C ARG A 53 3.33 -37.58 -4.05
N VAL A 54 3.59 -38.85 -3.80
CA VAL A 54 3.15 -39.59 -2.60
C VAL A 54 3.78 -38.99 -1.31
N LYS A 55 5.03 -38.51 -1.37
CA LYS A 55 5.71 -37.84 -0.26
C LYS A 55 5.27 -36.38 -0.02
N GLY A 56 4.27 -35.91 -0.76
CA GLY A 56 3.68 -34.57 -0.54
C GLY A 56 4.11 -33.50 -1.55
N THR A 57 4.76 -33.84 -2.66
CA THR A 57 4.96 -32.85 -3.73
C THR A 57 3.61 -32.41 -4.27
N VAL A 58 3.33 -31.12 -4.23
CA VAL A 58 2.06 -30.51 -4.69
C VAL A 58 2.19 -29.88 -6.06
N CYS A 59 1.06 -29.55 -6.66
CA CYS A 59 0.98 -28.81 -7.92
C CYS A 59 1.81 -27.51 -7.83
N PRO A 60 2.71 -27.22 -8.80
CA PRO A 60 3.56 -26.03 -8.75
C PRO A 60 2.76 -24.72 -8.83
N VAL A 61 1.62 -24.70 -9.49
CA VAL A 61 0.71 -23.55 -9.55
C VAL A 61 0.05 -23.30 -8.19
N CYS A 62 -0.51 -24.34 -7.56
CA CYS A 62 -1.11 -24.22 -6.23
C CYS A 62 -0.08 -23.91 -5.12
N ALA A 63 1.19 -24.23 -5.35
CA ALA A 63 2.31 -23.90 -4.49
C ALA A 63 2.96 -22.54 -4.84
N GLU A 64 2.34 -21.76 -5.72
CA GLU A 64 2.79 -20.44 -6.17
C GLU A 64 4.21 -20.39 -6.78
N ARG A 65 4.72 -21.53 -7.26
CA ARG A 65 6.02 -21.66 -7.94
C ARG A 65 5.93 -21.41 -9.45
N GLU A 66 4.74 -21.62 -10.02
CA GLU A 66 4.42 -21.36 -11.42
C GLU A 66 3.15 -20.53 -11.54
N VAL A 67 3.07 -19.74 -12.61
CA VAL A 67 1.91 -18.89 -12.91
C VAL A 67 1.04 -19.59 -13.95
N LEU A 68 -0.26 -19.66 -13.67
CA LEU A 68 -1.29 -20.11 -14.58
C LEU A 68 -2.23 -18.92 -14.85
N ALA A 69 -2.22 -18.44 -16.08
CA ALA A 69 -3.09 -17.35 -16.50
C ALA A 69 -4.58 -17.72 -16.29
N GLY A 70 -5.35 -16.80 -15.72
CA GLY A 70 -6.74 -17.01 -15.35
C GLY A 70 -6.94 -17.72 -14.01
N TYR A 71 -5.87 -18.00 -13.24
CA TYR A 71 -5.99 -18.66 -11.94
C TYR A 71 -5.23 -17.94 -10.82
N ASN A 72 -3.87 -17.87 -10.87
CA ASN A 72 -3.04 -17.27 -9.85
C ASN A 72 -2.16 -16.12 -10.38
N ASP A 73 -2.44 -15.66 -11.57
CA ASP A 73 -1.79 -14.50 -12.16
C ASP A 73 -2.32 -13.18 -11.54
N LEU A 74 -1.50 -12.12 -11.63
CA LEU A 74 -1.81 -10.81 -11.08
C LEU A 74 -3.08 -10.21 -11.68
N ALA A 75 -3.31 -10.42 -13.00
CA ALA A 75 -4.48 -9.87 -13.66
C ALA A 75 -5.78 -10.46 -13.11
N THR A 76 -5.73 -11.72 -12.67
CA THR A 76 -6.88 -12.41 -12.08
C THR A 76 -7.05 -12.12 -10.59
N THR A 77 -5.93 -12.11 -9.83
CA THR A 77 -6.00 -12.02 -8.37
C THR A 77 -6.07 -10.58 -7.84
N ASP A 78 -5.55 -9.61 -8.59
CA ASP A 78 -5.43 -8.21 -8.18
C ASP A 78 -5.81 -7.27 -9.34
N SER A 79 -6.94 -7.54 -9.99
CA SER A 79 -7.42 -6.81 -11.18
C SER A 79 -7.51 -5.30 -11.01
N GLN A 80 -7.77 -4.81 -9.79
CA GLN A 80 -7.79 -3.39 -9.45
C GLN A 80 -6.44 -2.70 -9.67
N LEU A 81 -5.31 -3.44 -9.60
CA LEU A 81 -3.97 -2.90 -9.82
C LEU A 81 -3.58 -2.79 -11.30
N LEU A 82 -4.41 -3.29 -12.23
CA LEU A 82 -4.14 -3.22 -13.66
C LEU A 82 -4.14 -1.79 -14.19
N SER A 83 -4.91 -0.89 -13.59
CA SER A 83 -4.91 0.52 -13.90
C SER A 83 -3.60 1.23 -13.55
N GLU A 84 -2.84 0.66 -12.61
CA GLU A 84 -1.54 1.16 -12.19
C GLU A 84 -0.37 0.43 -12.89
N TRP A 85 -0.63 -0.62 -13.65
CA TRP A 85 0.43 -1.35 -14.37
C TRP A 85 0.93 -0.52 -15.55
N ASP A 86 2.22 -0.15 -15.52
CA ASP A 86 2.82 0.62 -16.61
C ASP A 86 3.13 -0.29 -17.81
N TYR A 87 2.20 -0.39 -18.75
CA TYR A 87 2.31 -1.25 -19.93
C TYR A 87 3.41 -0.81 -20.92
N GLU A 88 3.88 0.44 -20.83
CA GLU A 88 4.93 0.96 -21.71
C GLU A 88 6.32 0.54 -21.22
N GLN A 89 6.52 0.54 -19.89
CA GLN A 89 7.81 0.22 -19.29
C GLN A 89 7.98 -1.26 -18.92
N ASN A 90 6.88 -1.98 -18.71
CA ASN A 90 6.93 -3.39 -18.36
C ASN A 90 7.06 -4.27 -19.60
N LYS A 91 8.07 -5.16 -19.61
CA LYS A 91 8.19 -6.23 -20.59
C LYS A 91 7.29 -7.42 -20.27
N LEU A 92 6.99 -7.62 -18.99
CA LEU A 92 6.12 -8.68 -18.49
C LEU A 92 4.66 -8.22 -18.52
N LYS A 93 3.76 -9.16 -18.78
CA LYS A 93 2.33 -8.92 -18.67
C LYS A 93 1.83 -9.31 -17.27
N PRO A 94 0.76 -8.70 -16.75
CA PRO A 94 0.17 -9.10 -15.48
C PRO A 94 -0.27 -10.57 -15.43
N THR A 95 -0.58 -11.17 -16.58
CA THR A 95 -0.93 -12.59 -16.73
C THR A 95 0.27 -13.55 -16.62
N GLU A 96 1.50 -13.03 -16.59
CA GLU A 96 2.75 -13.81 -16.54
C GLU A 96 3.41 -13.80 -15.17
N VAL A 97 2.81 -13.12 -14.20
CA VAL A 97 3.35 -12.94 -12.86
C VAL A 97 2.29 -13.18 -11.79
N SER A 98 2.67 -13.73 -10.64
CA SER A 98 1.78 -13.89 -9.49
C SER A 98 1.88 -12.69 -8.55
N ARG A 99 0.88 -12.51 -7.69
CA ARG A 99 0.85 -11.49 -6.64
C ARG A 99 2.01 -11.62 -5.63
N THR A 100 2.53 -12.82 -5.43
CA THR A 100 3.65 -13.12 -4.51
C THR A 100 5.03 -12.93 -5.15
N SER A 101 5.07 -12.54 -6.43
CA SER A 101 6.32 -12.42 -7.18
C SER A 101 7.27 -11.37 -6.60
N ALA A 102 8.52 -11.76 -6.40
CA ALA A 102 9.61 -10.85 -6.01
C ALA A 102 10.19 -10.06 -7.20
N LYS A 103 9.69 -10.29 -8.44
CA LYS A 103 10.10 -9.53 -9.61
C LYS A 103 9.70 -8.06 -9.46
N ARG A 104 10.52 -7.16 -10.00
CA ARG A 104 10.17 -5.74 -10.07
C ARG A 104 9.32 -5.47 -11.30
N ALA A 105 8.33 -4.62 -11.11
CA ALA A 105 7.50 -4.06 -12.17
C ALA A 105 7.48 -2.54 -12.07
N TRP A 106 7.14 -1.89 -13.17
CA TRP A 106 6.84 -0.47 -13.22
C TRP A 106 5.36 -0.26 -12.98
N TRP A 107 5.07 0.73 -12.15
CA TRP A 107 3.74 1.13 -11.74
C TRP A 107 3.53 2.60 -12.09
N LYS A 108 2.33 2.98 -12.47
CA LYS A 108 1.96 4.35 -12.80
C LYS A 108 0.70 4.72 -12.04
N CYS A 109 0.77 5.71 -11.15
CA CYS A 109 -0.42 6.14 -10.43
C CYS A 109 -1.31 7.03 -11.31
N ARG A 110 -2.53 7.25 -10.88
CA ARG A 110 -3.51 8.12 -11.56
C ARG A 110 -3.02 9.58 -11.75
N HIS A 111 -2.05 10.03 -10.96
CA HIS A 111 -1.43 11.35 -11.09
C HIS A 111 -0.21 11.38 -12.03
N GLY A 112 0.05 10.29 -12.76
CA GLY A 112 1.10 10.22 -13.77
C GLY A 112 2.49 9.87 -13.25
N HIS A 113 2.70 9.70 -11.93
CA HIS A 113 4.00 9.29 -11.41
C HIS A 113 4.27 7.83 -11.76
N SER A 114 5.45 7.54 -12.32
CA SER A 114 5.94 6.18 -12.58
C SER A 114 7.04 5.81 -11.61
N TRP A 115 6.96 4.58 -11.08
CA TRP A 115 7.99 4.05 -10.17
C TRP A 115 8.17 2.54 -10.34
N SER A 116 9.34 2.02 -9.98
CA SER A 116 9.62 0.58 -9.99
C SER A 116 9.58 0.01 -8.58
N MET A 117 8.79 -1.05 -8.39
CA MET A 117 8.61 -1.74 -7.11
C MET A 117 8.45 -3.24 -7.32
N LYS A 118 8.78 -4.05 -6.33
CA LYS A 118 8.47 -5.48 -6.36
C LYS A 118 6.95 -5.69 -6.36
N ILE A 119 6.50 -6.69 -7.12
CA ILE A 119 5.07 -6.99 -7.23
C ILE A 119 4.49 -7.30 -5.86
N ASN A 120 5.12 -8.17 -5.07
CA ASN A 120 4.64 -8.53 -3.74
C ASN A 120 4.64 -7.36 -2.73
N GLU A 121 5.48 -6.35 -2.92
CA GLU A 121 5.42 -5.14 -2.09
C GLU A 121 4.18 -4.30 -2.41
N ARG A 122 3.78 -4.24 -3.69
CA ARG A 122 2.55 -3.54 -4.11
C ARG A 122 1.29 -4.29 -3.71
N THR A 123 1.28 -5.61 -3.88
CA THR A 123 0.08 -6.46 -3.72
C THR A 123 -0.17 -6.88 -2.27
N ILE A 124 0.89 -7.30 -1.54
CA ILE A 124 0.78 -7.85 -0.19
C ILE A 124 0.97 -6.77 0.86
N LEU A 125 1.99 -5.92 0.69
CA LEU A 125 2.29 -4.83 1.64
C LEU A 125 1.54 -3.54 1.32
N ASN A 126 0.74 -3.54 0.25
CA ASN A 126 -0.07 -2.40 -0.23
C ASN A 126 0.71 -1.07 -0.35
N LYS A 127 2.01 -1.14 -0.66
CA LYS A 127 2.83 0.05 -0.84
C LYS A 127 2.42 0.75 -2.14
N GLY A 128 2.13 2.05 -2.06
CA GLY A 128 1.71 2.87 -3.18
C GLY A 128 2.83 3.74 -3.79
N CYS A 129 2.41 4.81 -4.46
CA CYS A 129 3.30 5.80 -5.05
C CYS A 129 3.95 6.64 -3.96
N ARG A 130 5.27 6.53 -3.82
CA ARG A 130 6.04 7.29 -2.81
C ARG A 130 5.99 8.80 -3.02
N ILE A 131 5.84 9.26 -4.26
CA ILE A 131 5.74 10.70 -4.54
C ILE A 131 4.41 11.22 -3.99
N CYS A 132 3.29 10.56 -4.29
CA CYS A 132 1.99 10.91 -3.72
C CYS A 132 1.97 10.86 -2.20
N GLU A 133 2.62 9.87 -1.60
CA GLU A 133 2.75 9.74 -0.15
C GLU A 133 3.56 10.90 0.45
N GLN A 134 4.69 11.25 -0.17
CA GLN A 134 5.52 12.39 0.28
C GLN A 134 4.79 13.73 0.14
N GLU A 135 4.06 13.95 -0.96
CA GLU A 135 3.22 15.13 -1.15
C GLU A 135 2.17 15.24 -0.04
N TYR A 136 1.46 14.16 0.24
CA TYR A 136 0.49 14.12 1.33
C TYR A 136 1.13 14.42 2.69
N LEU A 137 2.22 13.73 3.04
CA LEU A 137 2.90 13.93 4.33
C LEU A 137 3.46 15.33 4.49
N SER A 138 3.91 15.97 3.42
CA SER A 138 4.39 17.36 3.47
C SER A 138 3.28 18.38 3.72
N LEU A 139 2.06 18.08 3.29
CA LEU A 139 0.90 18.95 3.47
C LEU A 139 0.06 18.57 4.71
N PHE A 140 0.24 17.38 5.25
CA PHE A 140 -0.56 16.87 6.37
C PHE A 140 -0.61 17.83 7.57
N PRO A 141 0.49 18.46 8.04
CA PRO A 141 0.44 19.41 9.13
C PRO A 141 -0.57 20.54 8.91
N ALA A 142 -0.51 21.18 7.75
CA ALA A 142 -1.42 22.27 7.40
C ALA A 142 -2.87 21.80 7.26
N LEU A 143 -3.08 20.63 6.65
CA LEU A 143 -4.40 20.01 6.52
C LEU A 143 -5.00 19.67 7.87
N ALA A 144 -4.22 19.12 8.79
CA ALA A 144 -4.66 18.76 10.13
C ALA A 144 -5.06 20.01 10.94
N VAL A 145 -4.25 21.08 10.89
CA VAL A 145 -4.59 22.36 11.53
C VAL A 145 -5.89 22.93 10.98
N SER A 146 -6.05 22.92 9.64
CA SER A 146 -7.27 23.38 8.98
C SER A 146 -8.49 22.55 9.41
N TYR A 147 -8.36 21.23 9.40
CA TYR A 147 -9.42 20.30 9.77
C TYR A 147 -9.90 20.53 11.21
N TYR A 148 -8.97 20.54 12.18
CA TYR A 148 -9.34 20.73 13.59
C TYR A 148 -9.84 22.13 13.90
N SER A 149 -9.31 23.16 13.22
CA SER A 149 -9.84 24.51 13.32
C SER A 149 -11.28 24.58 12.85
N ASN A 150 -11.59 24.02 11.68
CA ASN A 150 -12.93 23.98 11.13
C ASN A 150 -13.91 23.21 12.04
N LYS A 151 -13.48 22.13 12.68
CA LYS A 151 -14.27 21.40 13.69
C LYS A 151 -14.72 22.27 14.84
N LYS A 152 -14.00 23.37 15.11
CA LYS A 152 -14.30 24.37 16.16
C LYS A 152 -14.92 25.66 15.62
N GLY A 153 -15.28 25.68 14.35
CA GLY A 153 -15.81 26.89 13.70
C GLY A 153 -14.78 28.00 13.53
N LEU A 154 -13.48 27.67 13.68
CA LEU A 154 -12.37 28.58 13.46
C LEU A 154 -11.92 28.49 12.01
N LYS A 155 -11.49 29.59 11.44
CA LYS A 155 -10.96 29.65 10.07
C LYS A 155 -9.44 29.69 10.13
N ALA A 156 -8.76 28.68 9.59
CA ALA A 156 -7.32 28.69 9.36
C ALA A 156 -7.00 29.25 7.97
N GLU A 157 -5.98 30.11 7.89
CA GLU A 157 -5.36 30.59 6.65
C GLU A 157 -4.08 29.79 6.42
N LEU A 158 -3.92 29.25 5.21
CA LEU A 158 -2.74 28.44 4.84
C LEU A 158 -1.83 29.25 3.95
N GLY A 159 -0.51 29.21 4.23
CA GLY A 159 0.52 29.89 3.42
C GLY A 159 0.37 31.40 3.34
N SER A 160 -0.25 32.04 4.33
CA SER A 160 -0.52 33.48 4.30
C SER A 160 0.75 34.28 4.59
N ASP A 161 1.15 35.17 3.66
CA ASP A 161 2.27 36.11 3.79
C ASP A 161 1.83 37.53 4.22
N ARG A 162 0.52 37.77 4.25
CA ARG A 162 -0.08 39.12 4.48
C ARG A 162 0.37 39.78 5.76
N LEU A 163 0.67 39.00 6.80
CA LEU A 163 0.98 39.51 8.10
C LEU A 163 2.47 39.81 8.29
N LEU A 164 3.33 38.93 7.78
CA LEU A 164 4.76 38.98 8.06
C LEU A 164 5.59 39.32 6.82
N GLY A 165 4.99 39.32 5.62
CA GLY A 165 5.72 39.39 4.35
C GLY A 165 6.50 38.12 4.02
N VAL A 166 6.39 37.12 4.91
CA VAL A 166 6.86 35.74 4.70
C VAL A 166 5.69 34.79 5.04
N PRO A 167 5.50 33.69 4.31
CA PRO A 167 4.35 32.84 4.51
C PRO A 167 4.40 32.12 5.86
N LEU A 168 3.31 32.21 6.62
CA LEU A 168 3.01 31.33 7.73
C LEU A 168 2.38 30.06 7.17
N GLU A 169 2.84 28.88 7.61
CA GLU A 169 2.28 27.60 7.17
C GLU A 169 0.78 27.55 7.48
N THR A 170 0.42 27.86 8.72
CA THR A 170 -0.98 27.99 9.14
C THR A 170 -1.16 29.14 10.12
N TYR A 171 -2.26 29.90 9.96
CA TYR A 171 -2.62 31.00 10.87
C TYR A 171 -4.11 30.99 11.16
N ILE A 172 -4.49 31.10 12.43
CA ILE A 172 -5.87 31.21 12.92
C ILE A 172 -6.08 32.63 13.45
N PRO A 173 -6.67 33.54 12.64
CA PRO A 173 -6.76 34.97 12.97
C PRO A 173 -7.53 35.26 14.25
N SER A 174 -8.64 34.58 14.50
CA SER A 174 -9.47 34.79 15.70
C SER A 174 -8.71 34.53 17.00
N GLU A 175 -7.75 33.59 16.95
CA GLU A 175 -6.96 33.17 18.12
C GLU A 175 -5.57 33.85 18.17
N LYS A 176 -5.20 34.60 17.13
CA LYS A 176 -3.84 35.09 16.90
C LYS A 176 -2.81 33.97 17.08
N LEU A 177 -3.10 32.82 16.51
CA LEU A 177 -2.34 31.58 16.65
C LEU A 177 -1.76 31.17 15.31
N ALA A 178 -0.44 31.00 15.24
CA ALA A 178 0.25 30.38 14.11
C ALA A 178 0.84 29.01 14.52
N ILE A 179 0.77 28.04 13.63
CA ILE A 179 1.34 26.70 13.83
C ILE A 179 2.23 26.41 12.62
N GLU A 180 3.48 26.05 12.90
CA GLU A 180 4.52 25.76 11.92
C GLU A 180 5.08 24.36 12.17
N SER A 181 5.21 23.56 11.12
CA SER A 181 5.87 22.24 11.20
C SER A 181 7.40 22.34 11.24
N GLY A 182 7.92 23.52 10.91
CA GLY A 182 9.35 23.85 10.91
C GLY A 182 9.92 24.04 9.50
N SER A 183 11.01 24.79 9.44
CA SER A 183 11.77 25.05 8.21
C SER A 183 13.16 24.44 8.32
N ALA A 184 13.74 24.06 7.19
CA ALA A 184 15.16 23.70 7.12
C ALA A 184 16.10 24.88 7.32
N ASP A 185 15.58 26.13 7.19
CA ASP A 185 16.34 27.37 7.40
C ASP A 185 16.05 27.96 8.77
N GLU A 186 16.99 27.81 9.68
CA GLU A 186 16.93 28.32 11.06
C GLU A 186 16.76 29.85 11.13
N ASN A 187 17.33 30.58 10.17
CA ASN A 187 17.20 32.05 10.16
C ASN A 187 15.76 32.48 9.85
N ILE A 188 15.09 31.75 8.93
CA ILE A 188 13.68 32.01 8.65
C ILE A 188 12.81 31.70 9.87
N GLU A 189 13.12 30.66 10.61
CA GLU A 189 12.39 30.32 11.84
C GLU A 189 12.55 31.37 12.94
N ILE A 190 13.79 31.84 13.15
CA ILE A 190 14.07 32.91 14.11
C ILE A 190 13.36 34.19 13.70
N MET A 191 13.43 34.57 12.44
CA MET A 191 12.76 35.75 11.92
C MET A 191 11.24 35.65 12.09
N LYS A 192 10.61 34.55 11.74
CA LYS A 192 9.16 34.34 11.94
C LYS A 192 8.77 34.43 13.41
N ALA A 193 9.53 33.82 14.30
CA ALA A 193 9.30 33.90 15.75
C ALA A 193 9.31 35.33 16.27
N TYR A 194 10.36 36.09 15.91
CA TYR A 194 10.48 37.52 16.28
C TYR A 194 9.31 38.36 15.75
N MET A 195 8.96 38.17 14.46
CA MET A 195 7.89 38.94 13.83
C MET A 195 6.50 38.57 14.40
N CYS A 196 6.26 37.32 14.77
CA CYS A 196 5.04 36.89 15.44
C CYS A 196 4.93 37.57 16.83
N GLU A 197 6.00 37.55 17.60
CA GLU A 197 6.05 38.19 18.93
C GLU A 197 5.72 39.69 18.86
N GLN A 198 6.32 40.44 17.92
CA GLN A 198 6.05 41.86 17.70
C GLN A 198 4.59 42.17 17.36
N ARG A 199 3.85 41.20 16.83
CA ARG A 199 2.42 41.35 16.45
C ARG A 199 1.47 40.69 17.43
N GLY A 200 1.97 40.18 18.55
CA GLY A 200 1.17 39.46 19.54
C GLY A 200 0.54 38.16 18.99
N ILE A 201 1.21 37.54 18.03
CA ILE A 201 0.82 36.24 17.47
C ILE A 201 1.54 35.15 18.26
N ARG A 202 0.79 34.21 18.79
CA ARG A 202 1.34 33.02 19.43
C ARG A 202 1.81 32.04 18.36
N LEU A 203 3.10 31.78 18.30
CA LEU A 203 3.69 30.80 17.39
C LEU A 203 3.95 29.50 18.13
N ILE A 204 3.35 28.41 17.61
CA ILE A 204 3.62 27.04 18.06
C ILE A 204 4.42 26.33 16.98
N LYS A 205 5.58 25.81 17.35
CA LYS A 205 6.39 24.94 16.51
C LYS A 205 6.01 23.48 16.80
N LEU A 206 5.46 22.80 15.80
CA LEU A 206 5.00 21.42 15.90
C LEU A 206 5.55 20.61 14.71
N PRO A 207 6.79 20.12 14.81
CA PRO A 207 7.40 19.36 13.71
C PRO A 207 6.68 18.03 13.48
N MET A 208 6.52 17.65 12.21
CA MET A 208 6.03 16.34 11.84
C MET A 208 7.06 15.28 12.25
N LYS A 209 6.82 14.62 13.37
CA LYS A 209 7.65 13.52 13.90
C LYS A 209 6.77 12.28 14.07
N GLY A 210 7.27 11.13 13.61
CA GLY A 210 6.52 9.88 13.66
C GLY A 210 5.46 9.78 12.55
N THR A 211 4.30 9.25 12.91
CA THR A 211 3.17 9.03 12.00
C THR A 211 2.22 10.24 11.99
N GLU A 212 1.23 10.21 11.08
CA GLU A 212 0.13 11.19 11.05
C GLU A 212 -0.66 11.18 12.37
N LEU A 213 -0.84 10.01 12.97
CA LEU A 213 -1.50 9.86 14.28
C LEU A 213 -0.72 10.58 15.38
N ASP A 214 0.62 10.38 15.43
CA ASP A 214 1.48 11.04 16.42
C ASP A 214 1.42 12.57 16.29
N TYR A 215 1.39 13.07 15.03
CA TYR A 215 1.25 14.50 14.78
C TYR A 215 -0.12 15.02 15.19
N ALA A 216 -1.19 14.35 14.80
CA ALA A 216 -2.56 14.73 15.12
C ALA A 216 -2.81 14.79 16.64
N ASP A 217 -2.32 13.81 17.40
CA ASP A 217 -2.38 13.82 18.86
C ASP A 217 -1.56 14.94 19.48
N SER A 218 -0.39 15.24 18.91
CA SER A 218 0.44 16.36 19.38
C SER A 218 -0.22 17.69 19.08
N LEU A 219 -0.90 17.83 17.93
CA LEU A 219 -1.67 19.00 17.57
C LEU A 219 -2.88 19.20 18.49
N LYS A 220 -3.61 18.15 18.84
CA LYS A 220 -4.72 18.23 19.81
C LYS A 220 -4.23 18.73 21.18
N ARG A 221 -3.08 18.23 21.64
CA ARG A 221 -2.44 18.73 22.89
C ARG A 221 -2.04 20.20 22.76
N ALA A 222 -1.47 20.60 21.63
CA ALA A 222 -1.10 21.99 21.37
C ALA A 222 -2.33 22.92 21.40
N PHE A 223 -3.43 22.51 20.78
CA PHE A 223 -4.70 23.23 20.84
C PHE A 223 -5.27 23.29 22.26
N GLN A 224 -5.22 22.20 23.01
CA GLN A 224 -5.66 22.18 24.41
C GLN A 224 -4.88 23.20 25.28
N ASN A 225 -3.57 23.35 25.05
CA ASN A 225 -2.74 24.33 25.77
C ASN A 225 -3.10 25.79 25.47
N VAL A 226 -3.85 26.04 24.42
CA VAL A 226 -4.42 27.35 24.07
C VAL A 226 -5.95 27.40 24.23
N HIS A 227 -6.51 26.50 25.03
CA HIS A 227 -7.92 26.39 25.37
C HIS A 227 -8.86 26.01 24.18
N ILE A 228 -8.32 25.43 23.12
CA ILE A 228 -9.10 24.85 22.01
C ILE A 228 -9.20 23.34 22.25
N PHE A 229 -10.34 22.88 22.76
CA PHE A 229 -10.54 21.47 23.14
C PHE A 229 -11.14 20.67 21.98
N ILE A 230 -10.45 19.63 21.53
CA ILE A 230 -10.87 18.72 20.47
C ILE A 230 -11.07 17.33 21.06
N SER A 231 -12.31 16.87 21.04
CA SER A 231 -12.74 15.55 21.53
C SER A 231 -13.22 14.69 20.36
N SER A 232 -12.31 14.12 19.61
CA SER A 232 -12.62 13.22 18.50
C SER A 232 -11.64 12.07 18.46
N ASP A 233 -12.02 10.97 17.81
CA ASP A 233 -11.12 9.87 17.55
C ASP A 233 -10.03 10.29 16.57
N THR A 234 -8.76 10.03 16.90
CA THR A 234 -7.63 10.49 16.09
C THR A 234 -7.47 9.66 14.83
N GLU A 235 -7.77 8.36 14.86
CA GLU A 235 -7.68 7.47 13.70
C GLU A 235 -8.73 7.85 12.66
N GLU A 236 -9.97 8.10 13.10
CA GLU A 236 -11.04 8.56 12.23
C GLU A 236 -10.73 9.94 11.62
N ASP A 237 -10.20 10.87 12.42
CA ASP A 237 -9.82 12.20 11.95
C ASP A 237 -8.76 12.15 10.87
N VAL A 238 -7.69 11.36 11.06
CA VAL A 238 -6.60 11.19 10.09
C VAL A 238 -7.12 10.59 8.78
N GLU A 239 -8.01 9.60 8.85
CA GLU A 239 -8.63 9.01 7.67
C GLU A 239 -9.48 10.03 6.90
N ILE A 240 -10.24 10.87 7.59
CA ILE A 240 -11.05 11.95 6.96
C ILE A 240 -10.13 12.98 6.29
N ILE A 241 -9.05 13.38 6.94
CA ILE A 241 -8.07 14.33 6.38
C ILE A 241 -7.48 13.75 5.09
N LYS A 242 -7.05 12.50 5.11
CA LYS A 242 -6.48 11.80 3.96
C LYS A 242 -7.47 11.72 2.79
N ASN A 243 -8.69 11.27 3.05
CA ASN A 243 -9.74 11.17 2.05
C ASN A 243 -10.12 12.54 1.45
N THR A 244 -10.04 13.61 2.26
CA THR A 244 -10.28 14.97 1.80
C THR A 244 -9.17 15.47 0.88
N PHE A 245 -7.91 15.20 1.25
CA PHE A 245 -6.76 15.50 0.40
C PHE A 245 -6.82 14.76 -0.94
N GLU A 246 -7.13 13.47 -0.94
CA GLU A 246 -7.25 12.69 -2.17
C GLU A 246 -8.33 13.23 -3.10
N ARG A 247 -9.51 13.55 -2.58
CA ARG A 247 -10.60 14.16 -3.36
C ARG A 247 -10.21 15.53 -3.93
N TRP A 248 -9.54 16.36 -3.14
CA TRP A 248 -9.04 17.65 -3.62
C TRP A 248 -8.03 17.47 -4.73
N ARG A 249 -7.06 16.59 -4.56
CA ARG A 249 -6.03 16.31 -5.57
C ARG A 249 -6.62 15.75 -6.86
N ASP A 250 -7.65 14.91 -6.78
CA ASP A 250 -8.33 14.35 -7.96
C ASP A 250 -9.15 15.39 -8.73
N SER A 251 -9.42 16.55 -8.13
CA SER A 251 -10.15 17.65 -8.76
C SER A 251 -9.25 18.66 -9.49
N GLN A 252 -7.90 18.53 -9.39
CA GLN A 252 -6.92 19.37 -10.07
C GLN A 252 -6.58 18.85 -11.46
#